data_6f4694b832cae70fd94d4b98d60351f3
#
_entry.id   6f4694b832cae70fd94d4b98d60351f3
#
_cell.length_a   1.000
_cell.length_b   1.000
_cell.length_c   1.000
_cell.angle_alpha   90.00
_cell.angle_beta   90.00
_cell.angle_gamma   90.00
#
_symmetry.space_group_name_H-M   'P 1'
#
loop_
_entity.id
_entity.type
_entity.pdbx_description
1 polymer ?
#
loop_
_entity_poly.entity_id
_entity_poly.type
_entity_poly.pdbx_seq_one_letter_code
_entity_poly.pdbx_strand_id
1 'polypeptide(L)'
;MKMNLLRSCVAVGIASVALVPSVSHAFHGQLDFNGSISDVTCNINGEAPGPGNRKEVSLGHSISPSTFDKIGATSTPVTFNLAIGGNTGCTNGTKVVIEFDPVSVNINPATGNLKLIGTKPAEGVEIQISDAGNGKAGKIMLGTPQNIADAQVAIVANNAATLTYTASYVSTAAPDAIKTGSGNSFIRYMLAYH
;
A
#
# COMPACT_ATOMS: atom_id res chain seq x y z
N MET A 1 27.15 -83.38 64.19
CA MET A 1 26.01 -82.83 63.58
C MET A 1 26.44 -81.47 63.01
N LYS A 2 26.56 -81.36 61.71
CA LYS A 2 27.19 -80.20 61.03
C LYS A 2 26.11 -79.43 60.29
N MET A 3 25.97 -78.22 60.64
CA MET A 3 25.02 -77.25 60.06
C MET A 3 25.73 -76.48 58.97
N ASN A 4 25.28 -76.61 57.72
CA ASN A 4 25.81 -75.89 56.59
C ASN A 4 24.96 -74.63 56.37
N LEU A 5 25.60 -73.47 56.52
CA LEU A 5 25.01 -72.17 56.12
C LEU A 5 25.22 -71.95 54.62
N LEU A 6 24.12 -71.86 53.87
CA LEU A 6 24.14 -71.44 52.50
C LEU A 6 23.98 -69.88 52.47
N ARG A 7 25.00 -69.20 51.99
CA ARG A 7 24.95 -67.70 51.74
C ARG A 7 24.36 -67.44 50.35
N SER A 8 23.20 -66.84 50.35
CA SER A 8 22.56 -66.39 49.15
C SER A 8 23.03 -64.93 48.87
N CYS A 9 23.75 -64.72 47.78
CA CYS A 9 24.10 -63.38 47.30
C CYS A 9 22.97 -62.86 46.45
N VAL A 10 22.30 -61.83 46.93
CA VAL A 10 21.30 -61.04 46.13
C VAL A 10 22.08 -59.99 45.39
N ALA A 11 22.15 -60.09 44.06
CA ALA A 11 22.66 -59.05 43.17
C ALA A 11 21.57 -58.07 42.93
N VAL A 12 21.69 -56.83 43.46
CA VAL A 12 20.81 -55.67 43.14
C VAL A 12 21.31 -55.06 41.85
N GLY A 13 20.59 -55.27 40.75
CA GLY A 13 20.84 -54.63 39.49
C GLY A 13 20.26 -53.22 39.54
N ILE A 14 21.14 -52.23 39.54
CA ILE A 14 20.72 -50.78 39.37
C ILE A 14 20.43 -50.53 37.89
N ALA A 15 19.16 -50.45 37.52
CA ALA A 15 18.74 -50.01 36.20
C ALA A 15 18.89 -48.47 36.12
N SER A 16 19.94 -47.98 35.48
CA SER A 16 20.14 -46.59 35.16
C SER A 16 19.17 -46.18 34.04
N VAL A 17 18.05 -45.51 34.39
CA VAL A 17 17.16 -44.87 33.44
C VAL A 17 17.86 -43.63 32.89
N ALA A 18 18.37 -43.71 31.68
CA ALA A 18 18.89 -42.58 30.96
C ALA A 18 17.72 -41.60 30.64
N LEU A 19 17.63 -40.52 31.39
CA LEU A 19 16.77 -39.38 31.09
C LEU A 19 17.34 -38.70 29.84
N VAL A 20 16.75 -38.99 28.67
CA VAL A 20 17.04 -38.28 27.44
C VAL A 20 16.29 -36.93 27.53
N PRO A 21 16.98 -35.78 27.55
CA PRO A 21 16.29 -34.49 27.50
C PRO A 21 15.54 -34.38 26.16
N SER A 22 14.23 -34.40 26.20
CA SER A 22 13.41 -34.06 25.03
C SER A 22 13.57 -32.58 24.75
N VAL A 23 14.25 -32.23 23.65
CA VAL A 23 14.34 -30.85 23.15
C VAL A 23 12.96 -30.49 22.67
N SER A 24 12.22 -29.76 23.48
CA SER A 24 10.96 -29.18 23.08
C SER A 24 11.25 -28.05 22.08
N HIS A 25 10.95 -28.28 20.80
CA HIS A 25 10.96 -27.22 19.80
C HIS A 25 9.69 -26.38 19.97
N ALA A 26 9.80 -25.30 20.74
CA ALA A 26 8.73 -24.30 20.80
C ALA A 26 8.76 -23.45 19.53
N PHE A 27 7.67 -23.44 18.76
CA PHE A 27 7.51 -22.46 17.68
C PHE A 27 7.40 -21.08 18.29
N HIS A 28 8.16 -20.11 17.77
CA HIS A 28 8.18 -18.73 18.27
C HIS A 28 7.12 -17.84 17.63
N GLY A 29 6.50 -18.30 16.54
CA GLY A 29 5.45 -17.55 15.84
C GLY A 29 4.95 -18.27 14.60
N GLN A 30 3.93 -17.71 14.02
CA GLN A 30 3.31 -18.16 12.78
C GLN A 30 3.25 -16.96 11.82
N LEU A 31 3.47 -17.21 10.54
CA LEU A 31 3.26 -16.23 9.44
C LEU A 31 2.02 -16.67 8.67
N ASP A 32 1.01 -15.82 8.65
CA ASP A 32 -0.20 -16.04 7.89
C ASP A 32 -0.10 -15.27 6.57
N PHE A 33 -0.18 -16.01 5.47
CA PHE A 33 -0.20 -15.45 4.12
C PHE A 33 -1.65 -15.46 3.64
N ASN A 34 -2.22 -14.27 3.46
CA ASN A 34 -3.55 -14.09 2.92
C ASN A 34 -3.44 -13.48 1.53
N GLY A 35 -4.13 -14.05 0.56
CA GLY A 35 -4.16 -13.57 -0.80
C GLY A 35 -5.31 -14.19 -1.57
N SER A 36 -5.67 -13.60 -2.68
CA SER A 36 -6.63 -14.16 -3.64
C SER A 36 -6.02 -14.20 -5.03
N ILE A 37 -6.41 -15.20 -5.80
CA ILE A 37 -6.12 -15.28 -7.23
C ILE A 37 -7.46 -15.05 -7.93
N SER A 38 -7.53 -14.03 -8.79
CA SER A 38 -8.73 -13.67 -9.52
C SER A 38 -8.44 -13.73 -11.02
N ASP A 39 -9.42 -14.19 -11.78
CA ASP A 39 -9.46 -14.13 -13.24
C ASP A 39 -10.06 -12.82 -13.77
N VAL A 40 -10.50 -11.94 -12.87
CA VAL A 40 -11.05 -10.63 -13.23
C VAL A 40 -9.95 -9.76 -13.85
N THR A 41 -10.17 -9.37 -15.10
CA THR A 41 -9.25 -8.54 -15.87
C THR A 41 -10.00 -7.35 -16.45
N CYS A 42 -10.18 -6.31 -15.65
CA CYS A 42 -10.78 -5.07 -16.14
C CYS A 42 -9.75 -4.23 -16.89
N ASN A 43 -10.16 -3.64 -18.00
CA ASN A 43 -9.40 -2.56 -18.64
C ASN A 43 -9.32 -1.35 -17.70
N ILE A 44 -8.31 -0.53 -17.89
CA ILE A 44 -8.11 0.72 -17.15
C ILE A 44 -8.00 1.83 -18.19
N ASN A 45 -8.88 2.84 -18.11
CA ASN A 45 -8.97 3.93 -19.08
C ASN A 45 -9.09 3.45 -20.54
N GLY A 46 -9.77 2.32 -20.75
CA GLY A 46 -10.00 1.71 -22.05
C GLY A 46 -8.91 0.76 -22.56
N GLU A 47 -7.81 0.61 -21.84
CA GLU A 47 -6.68 -0.24 -22.24
C GLU A 47 -6.42 -1.36 -21.23
N ALA A 48 -5.74 -2.41 -21.69
CA ALA A 48 -5.35 -3.51 -20.82
C ALA A 48 -4.42 -3.03 -19.69
N PRO A 49 -4.51 -3.63 -18.48
CA PRO A 49 -3.57 -3.35 -17.41
C PRO A 49 -2.12 -3.60 -17.84
N GLY A 50 -1.21 -2.74 -17.42
CA GLY A 50 0.20 -2.92 -17.72
C GLY A 50 1.02 -1.64 -17.54
N PRO A 51 2.34 -1.73 -17.63
CA PRO A 51 3.24 -0.59 -17.38
C PRO A 51 3.09 0.53 -18.43
N GLY A 52 2.47 0.25 -19.59
CA GLY A 52 2.14 1.22 -20.62
C GLY A 52 0.89 2.05 -20.33
N ASN A 53 0.00 1.56 -19.45
CA ASN A 53 -1.23 2.26 -19.11
C ASN A 53 -0.90 3.42 -18.17
N ARG A 54 -0.91 4.64 -18.71
CA ARG A 54 -0.57 5.88 -18.00
C ARG A 54 -1.76 6.82 -18.01
N LYS A 55 -2.09 7.37 -16.85
CA LYS A 55 -3.02 8.49 -16.73
C LYS A 55 -2.24 9.77 -16.46
N GLU A 56 -2.29 10.69 -17.39
CA GLU A 56 -1.75 12.02 -17.18
C GLU A 56 -2.77 12.90 -16.46
N VAL A 57 -2.30 13.63 -15.45
CA VAL A 57 -3.08 14.59 -14.67
C VAL A 57 -2.34 15.93 -14.71
N SER A 58 -2.91 16.90 -15.44
CA SER A 58 -2.33 18.23 -15.53
C SER A 58 -2.78 19.07 -14.34
N LEU A 59 -1.84 19.43 -13.46
CA LEU A 59 -2.10 20.30 -12.30
C LEU A 59 -2.04 21.80 -12.60
N GLY A 60 -1.95 22.14 -13.88
CA GLY A 60 -1.83 23.53 -14.34
C GLY A 60 -0.39 23.93 -14.67
N HIS A 61 -0.27 25.08 -15.30
CA HIS A 61 1.01 25.68 -15.69
C HIS A 61 1.22 27.00 -14.96
N SER A 62 2.46 27.32 -14.63
CA SER A 62 2.85 28.64 -14.08
C SER A 62 2.12 29.02 -12.79
N ILE A 63 1.94 28.07 -11.88
CA ILE A 63 1.38 28.35 -10.55
C ILE A 63 2.37 29.23 -9.77
N SER A 64 1.89 30.41 -9.34
CA SER A 64 2.73 31.34 -8.58
C SER A 64 2.99 30.83 -7.16
N PRO A 65 4.19 31.02 -6.60
CA PRO A 65 4.44 30.81 -5.17
C PRO A 65 3.46 31.57 -4.26
N SER A 66 2.96 32.72 -4.69
CA SER A 66 1.96 33.51 -3.95
C SER A 66 0.58 32.82 -3.81
N THR A 67 0.34 31.73 -4.55
CA THR A 67 -0.86 30.89 -4.35
C THR A 67 -0.83 30.20 -2.97
N PHE A 68 0.34 30.00 -2.40
CA PHE A 68 0.55 29.31 -1.14
C PHE A 68 0.83 30.33 -0.03
N ASP A 69 -0.21 30.79 0.66
CA ASP A 69 -0.14 31.83 1.70
C ASP A 69 0.49 31.33 3.01
N LYS A 70 0.57 30.01 3.20
CA LYS A 70 1.12 29.35 4.40
C LYS A 70 1.52 27.92 4.10
N ILE A 71 2.27 27.30 5.00
CA ILE A 71 2.56 25.85 4.96
C ILE A 71 1.24 25.08 5.02
N GLY A 72 1.08 24.10 4.13
CA GLY A 72 -0.12 23.29 3.98
C GLY A 72 -1.18 23.92 3.06
N ALA A 73 -0.97 25.15 2.57
CA ALA A 73 -1.84 25.71 1.53
C ALA A 73 -1.75 24.90 0.24
N THR A 74 -2.88 24.73 -0.44
CA THR A 74 -2.97 23.95 -1.67
C THR A 74 -3.33 24.81 -2.88
N SER A 75 -2.83 24.42 -4.04
CA SER A 75 -3.37 24.94 -5.29
C SER A 75 -4.81 24.43 -5.51
N THR A 76 -5.51 24.97 -6.50
CA THR A 76 -6.82 24.44 -6.91
C THR A 76 -6.70 22.95 -7.22
N PRO A 77 -7.48 22.09 -6.55
CA PRO A 77 -7.45 20.65 -6.81
C PRO A 77 -7.96 20.34 -8.22
N VAL A 78 -7.30 19.40 -8.88
CA VAL A 78 -7.71 18.88 -10.19
C VAL A 78 -8.29 17.49 -9.98
N THR A 79 -9.53 17.30 -10.40
CA THR A 79 -10.20 15.98 -10.35
C THR A 79 -9.74 15.12 -11.52
N PHE A 80 -9.46 13.85 -11.22
CA PHE A 80 -9.20 12.86 -12.25
C PHE A 80 -9.89 11.52 -11.92
N ASN A 81 -10.24 10.80 -12.97
CA ASN A 81 -10.93 9.53 -12.87
C ASN A 81 -10.07 8.42 -13.44
N LEU A 82 -10.14 7.26 -12.79
CA LEU A 82 -9.72 5.99 -13.37
C LEU A 82 -10.98 5.23 -13.77
N ALA A 83 -11.20 5.13 -15.06
CA ALA A 83 -12.30 4.34 -15.62
C ALA A 83 -11.84 2.87 -15.66
N ILE A 84 -12.59 2.01 -15.00
CA ILE A 84 -12.30 0.58 -14.86
C ILE A 84 -13.34 -0.19 -15.63
N GLY A 85 -12.93 -1.14 -16.47
CA GLY A 85 -13.83 -1.99 -17.22
C GLY A 85 -14.06 -1.56 -18.66
N GLY A 86 -15.28 -1.79 -19.16
CA GLY A 86 -15.60 -1.64 -20.59
C GLY A 86 -15.24 -2.85 -21.43
N ASN A 87 -14.83 -3.96 -20.81
CA ASN A 87 -14.52 -5.23 -21.45
C ASN A 87 -15.22 -6.40 -20.72
N THR A 88 -15.33 -7.53 -21.37
CA THR A 88 -16.04 -8.72 -20.86
C THR A 88 -15.37 -9.37 -19.65
N GLY A 89 -14.08 -9.12 -19.42
CA GLY A 89 -13.36 -9.63 -18.25
C GLY A 89 -13.65 -8.87 -16.94
N CYS A 90 -14.45 -7.79 -17.01
CA CYS A 90 -14.81 -7.00 -15.85
C CYS A 90 -16.19 -7.42 -15.33
N THR A 91 -16.22 -8.23 -14.28
CA THR A 91 -17.43 -8.87 -13.77
C THR A 91 -18.23 -7.94 -12.86
N ASN A 92 -19.55 -7.86 -13.10
CA ASN A 92 -20.45 -7.06 -12.24
C ASN A 92 -20.46 -7.56 -10.80
N GLY A 93 -20.52 -6.64 -9.84
CA GLY A 93 -20.48 -6.90 -8.42
C GLY A 93 -19.06 -6.95 -7.83
N THR A 94 -18.03 -7.03 -8.67
CA THR A 94 -16.63 -6.95 -8.21
C THR A 94 -16.35 -5.59 -7.57
N LYS A 95 -15.75 -5.62 -6.39
CA LYS A 95 -15.25 -4.41 -5.72
C LYS A 95 -13.84 -4.13 -6.20
N VAL A 96 -13.58 -2.91 -6.61
CA VAL A 96 -12.28 -2.48 -7.12
C VAL A 96 -11.73 -1.39 -6.20
N VAL A 97 -10.48 -1.55 -5.78
CA VAL A 97 -9.74 -0.62 -4.95
C VAL A 97 -8.40 -0.33 -5.61
N ILE A 98 -7.91 0.89 -5.52
CA ILE A 98 -6.54 1.23 -5.92
C ILE A 98 -5.59 1.00 -4.74
N GLU A 99 -4.43 0.45 -5.04
CA GLU A 99 -3.30 0.36 -4.11
C GLU A 99 -2.13 1.10 -4.73
N PHE A 100 -1.78 2.25 -4.17
CA PHE A 100 -0.59 2.99 -4.59
C PHE A 100 0.67 2.29 -4.08
N ASP A 101 1.73 2.27 -4.91
CA ASP A 101 3.01 1.68 -4.55
C ASP A 101 3.59 2.35 -3.28
N PRO A 102 3.58 1.68 -2.12
CA PRO A 102 3.95 2.28 -0.85
C PRO A 102 5.46 2.47 -0.69
N VAL A 103 6.27 1.81 -1.53
CA VAL A 103 7.74 1.89 -1.48
C VAL A 103 8.31 2.80 -2.57
N SER A 104 7.46 3.57 -3.26
CA SER A 104 7.90 4.51 -4.27
C SER A 104 8.87 5.55 -3.70
N VAL A 105 10.04 5.69 -4.34
CA VAL A 105 11.07 6.68 -3.97
C VAL A 105 10.57 8.13 -4.10
N ASN A 106 9.50 8.35 -4.84
CA ASN A 106 8.89 9.67 -5.02
C ASN A 106 8.02 10.09 -3.84
N ILE A 107 7.70 9.19 -2.91
CA ILE A 107 6.93 9.54 -1.72
C ILE A 107 7.84 10.23 -0.69
N ASN A 108 7.33 11.29 -0.09
CA ASN A 108 7.88 11.82 1.14
C ASN A 108 7.21 11.10 2.34
N PRO A 109 7.93 10.26 3.08
CA PRO A 109 7.33 9.47 4.16
C PRO A 109 6.83 10.31 5.34
N ALA A 110 7.36 11.53 5.51
CA ALA A 110 6.93 12.42 6.59
C ALA A 110 5.57 13.08 6.29
N THR A 111 5.26 13.31 5.03
CA THR A 111 4.04 14.00 4.61
C THR A 111 3.03 13.08 3.93
N GLY A 112 3.46 11.92 3.40
CA GLY A 112 2.63 11.06 2.56
C GLY A 112 2.27 11.66 1.21
N ASN A 113 2.96 12.71 0.76
CA ASN A 113 2.79 13.33 -0.54
C ASN A 113 3.86 12.86 -1.53
N LEU A 114 3.72 13.25 -2.79
CA LEU A 114 4.75 13.01 -3.80
C LEU A 114 5.72 14.19 -3.87
N LYS A 115 7.00 13.90 -3.76
CA LYS A 115 8.09 14.83 -4.05
C LYS A 115 8.08 15.19 -5.53
N LEU A 116 8.42 16.42 -5.87
CA LEU A 116 8.62 16.83 -7.25
C LEU A 116 9.96 16.29 -7.77
N ILE A 117 9.96 15.90 -9.03
CA ILE A 117 11.12 15.28 -9.70
C ILE A 117 11.40 15.93 -11.06
N GLY A 118 12.55 15.65 -11.62
CA GLY A 118 12.99 16.13 -12.94
C GLY A 118 14.16 17.08 -12.85
N THR A 119 14.42 17.79 -13.96
CA THR A 119 15.48 18.79 -14.00
C THR A 119 15.03 20.06 -13.30
N LYS A 120 15.71 20.46 -12.25
CA LYS A 120 15.37 21.63 -11.42
C LYS A 120 13.91 21.60 -10.94
N PRO A 121 13.51 20.63 -10.11
CA PRO A 121 12.16 20.62 -9.55
C PRO A 121 11.93 21.83 -8.66
N ALA A 122 10.69 22.26 -8.54
CA ALA A 122 10.32 23.27 -7.57
C ALA A 122 10.59 22.76 -6.15
N GLU A 123 11.03 23.66 -5.25
CA GLU A 123 11.29 23.34 -3.85
C GLU A 123 10.22 23.96 -2.95
N GLY A 124 9.93 23.31 -1.82
CA GLY A 124 8.94 23.80 -0.85
C GLY A 124 7.49 23.49 -1.24
N VAL A 125 7.28 22.64 -2.24
CA VAL A 125 5.97 22.14 -2.65
C VAL A 125 6.04 20.65 -2.99
N GLU A 126 4.91 19.97 -2.80
CA GLU A 126 4.72 18.54 -3.07
C GLU A 126 3.36 18.34 -3.78
N ILE A 127 3.09 17.13 -4.29
CA ILE A 127 1.77 16.78 -4.82
C ILE A 127 1.03 15.93 -3.79
N GLN A 128 -0.14 16.38 -3.41
CA GLN A 128 -1.09 15.66 -2.57
C GLN A 128 -2.14 14.99 -3.46
N ILE A 129 -2.43 13.72 -3.19
CA ILE A 129 -3.55 12.98 -3.77
C ILE A 129 -4.61 12.80 -2.69
N SER A 130 -5.88 12.94 -3.08
CA SER A 130 -7.01 12.78 -2.16
C SER A 130 -8.13 11.98 -2.83
N ASP A 131 -8.85 11.21 -2.02
CA ASP A 131 -10.10 10.60 -2.43
C ASP A 131 -11.15 11.69 -2.71
N ALA A 132 -11.98 11.46 -3.74
CA ALA A 132 -13.04 12.38 -4.13
C ALA A 132 -14.27 11.64 -4.72
N GLY A 133 -14.48 10.38 -4.38
CA GLY A 133 -15.58 9.59 -4.95
C GLY A 133 -15.99 8.40 -4.10
N ASN A 134 -17.08 7.75 -4.50
CA ASN A 134 -17.61 6.53 -3.87
C ASN A 134 -17.78 6.66 -2.34
N GLY A 135 -18.23 7.85 -1.88
CA GLY A 135 -18.44 8.12 -0.44
C GLY A 135 -17.15 8.37 0.36
N LYS A 136 -16.00 8.45 -0.30
CA LYS A 136 -14.72 8.78 0.34
C LYS A 136 -14.23 10.15 -0.09
N ALA A 137 -13.61 10.84 0.84
CA ALA A 137 -12.97 12.14 0.62
C ALA A 137 -11.81 12.31 1.59
N GLY A 138 -10.83 13.10 1.21
CA GLY A 138 -9.70 13.46 2.05
C GLY A 138 -8.37 12.93 1.54
N LYS A 139 -7.33 13.43 2.16
CA LYS A 139 -5.95 13.12 1.79
C LYS A 139 -5.63 11.64 1.92
N ILE A 140 -4.96 11.10 0.93
CA ILE A 140 -4.37 9.76 0.96
C ILE A 140 -2.93 9.88 1.49
N MET A 141 -2.62 9.13 2.54
CA MET A 141 -1.27 9.01 3.06
C MET A 141 -0.50 7.97 2.24
N LEU A 142 0.16 8.42 1.18
CA LEU A 142 1.02 7.56 0.37
C LEU A 142 2.19 7.03 1.21
N GLY A 143 2.67 5.83 0.90
CA GLY A 143 3.74 5.17 1.68
C GLY A 143 3.26 4.42 2.92
N THR A 144 1.96 4.49 3.20
CA THR A 144 1.30 3.68 4.23
C THR A 144 0.37 2.70 3.54
N PRO A 145 0.38 1.42 3.89
CA PRO A 145 -0.60 0.47 3.37
C PRO A 145 -2.01 0.98 3.65
N GLN A 146 -2.82 1.09 2.60
CA GLN A 146 -4.21 1.52 2.76
C GLN A 146 -5.03 0.38 3.36
N ASN A 147 -5.77 0.69 4.42
CA ASN A 147 -6.79 -0.22 4.89
C ASN A 147 -7.98 -0.17 3.91
N ILE A 148 -8.43 -1.33 3.44
CA ILE A 148 -9.57 -1.44 2.51
C ILE A 148 -10.84 -0.76 3.06
N ALA A 149 -11.01 -0.74 4.39
CA ALA A 149 -12.15 -0.08 5.04
C ALA A 149 -12.11 1.45 4.87
N ASP A 150 -10.93 2.01 4.70
CA ASP A 150 -10.70 3.46 4.57
C ASP A 150 -10.53 3.90 3.11
N ALA A 151 -10.18 2.97 2.23
CA ALA A 151 -9.99 3.22 0.81
C ALA A 151 -11.30 3.49 0.07
N GLN A 152 -11.22 4.21 -1.03
CA GLN A 152 -12.32 4.33 -1.98
C GLN A 152 -12.56 2.98 -2.66
N VAL A 153 -13.80 2.47 -2.60
CA VAL A 153 -14.21 1.23 -3.24
C VAL A 153 -15.19 1.54 -4.35
N ALA A 154 -14.89 1.16 -5.59
CA ALA A 154 -15.85 1.18 -6.68
C ALA A 154 -16.43 -0.22 -6.90
N ILE A 155 -17.73 -0.30 -7.16
CA ILE A 155 -18.41 -1.57 -7.47
C ILE A 155 -18.68 -1.60 -8.97
N VAL A 156 -18.23 -2.66 -9.63
CA VAL A 156 -18.49 -2.86 -11.07
C VAL A 156 -19.98 -3.05 -11.30
N ALA A 157 -20.54 -2.21 -12.17
CA ALA A 157 -21.90 -2.30 -12.65
C ALA A 157 -21.91 -2.04 -14.16
N ASN A 158 -22.65 -2.83 -14.92
CA ASN A 158 -22.63 -2.80 -16.38
C ASN A 158 -21.22 -2.94 -16.98
N ASN A 159 -20.42 -3.84 -16.38
CA ASN A 159 -19.01 -4.09 -16.74
C ASN A 159 -18.09 -2.88 -16.59
N ALA A 160 -18.46 -1.89 -15.80
CA ALA A 160 -17.65 -0.69 -15.59
C ALA A 160 -17.72 -0.21 -14.15
N ALA A 161 -16.68 0.49 -13.72
CA ALA A 161 -16.61 1.21 -12.45
C ALA A 161 -15.74 2.47 -12.61
N THR A 162 -15.84 3.40 -11.69
CA THR A 162 -15.00 4.60 -11.70
C THR A 162 -14.47 4.89 -10.31
N LEU A 163 -13.18 5.10 -10.22
CA LEU A 163 -12.51 5.65 -9.05
C LEU A 163 -12.18 7.11 -9.32
N THR A 164 -12.55 8.00 -8.39
CA THR A 164 -12.40 9.45 -8.56
C THR A 164 -11.49 10.01 -7.47
N TYR A 165 -10.49 10.74 -7.89
CA TYR A 165 -9.49 11.37 -7.04
C TYR A 165 -9.31 12.84 -7.38
N THR A 166 -8.68 13.57 -6.47
CA THR A 166 -8.14 14.89 -6.76
C THR A 166 -6.64 14.91 -6.51
N ALA A 167 -5.93 15.75 -7.25
CA ALA A 167 -4.54 16.06 -6.99
C ALA A 167 -4.33 17.57 -6.96
N SER A 168 -3.46 18.04 -6.09
CA SER A 168 -3.07 19.44 -5.96
C SER A 168 -1.63 19.56 -5.54
N TYR A 169 -1.01 20.70 -5.83
CA TYR A 169 0.20 21.07 -5.13
C TYR A 169 -0.12 21.50 -3.71
N VAL A 170 0.73 21.16 -2.77
CA VAL A 170 0.65 21.57 -1.36
C VAL A 170 1.99 22.13 -0.93
N SER A 171 1.98 23.30 -0.28
CA SER A 171 3.23 23.89 0.22
C SER A 171 3.75 23.16 1.44
N THR A 172 5.05 22.93 1.48
CA THR A 172 5.80 22.37 2.61
C THR A 172 6.75 23.39 3.23
N ALA A 173 6.79 24.58 2.66
CA ALA A 173 7.61 25.70 3.11
C ALA A 173 6.80 27.00 3.19
N ALA A 174 7.33 28.02 3.86
CA ALA A 174 6.76 29.35 3.83
C ALA A 174 6.80 29.95 2.41
N PRO A 175 5.90 30.87 2.04
CA PRO A 175 5.77 31.38 0.68
C PRO A 175 7.06 31.92 0.06
N ASP A 176 7.86 32.62 0.87
CA ASP A 176 9.12 33.22 0.49
C ASP A 176 10.28 32.20 0.32
N ALA A 177 10.11 31.00 0.85
CA ALA A 177 11.07 29.91 0.72
C ALA A 177 10.73 28.94 -0.45
N ILE A 178 9.60 29.13 -1.12
CA ILE A 178 9.22 28.33 -2.29
C ILE A 178 10.07 28.75 -3.50
N LYS A 179 10.79 27.79 -4.09
CA LYS A 179 11.55 28.03 -5.30
C LYS A 179 10.82 27.48 -6.53
N THR A 180 10.79 28.28 -7.58
CA THR A 180 10.17 27.89 -8.84
C THR A 180 11.00 26.79 -9.55
N GLY A 181 10.29 25.91 -10.26
CA GLY A 181 10.91 24.80 -10.99
C GLY A 181 9.85 23.92 -11.65
N SER A 182 10.27 22.73 -12.09
CA SER A 182 9.33 21.75 -12.63
C SER A 182 8.45 21.17 -11.53
N GLY A 183 7.15 20.98 -11.83
CA GLY A 183 6.15 20.46 -10.91
C GLY A 183 5.77 19.00 -11.15
N ASN A 184 6.65 18.19 -11.75
CA ASN A 184 6.33 16.83 -12.17
C ASN A 184 6.56 15.82 -11.06
N SER A 185 5.75 14.77 -11.05
CA SER A 185 5.98 13.55 -10.28
C SER A 185 5.21 12.39 -10.92
N PHE A 186 5.38 11.19 -10.39
CA PHE A 186 4.56 10.04 -10.73
C PHE A 186 4.49 9.06 -9.57
N ILE A 187 3.44 8.24 -9.58
CA ILE A 187 3.32 7.09 -8.70
C ILE A 187 2.74 5.92 -9.50
N ARG A 188 3.18 4.72 -9.17
CA ARG A 188 2.60 3.48 -9.69
C ARG A 188 1.45 3.04 -8.79
N TYR A 189 0.54 2.27 -9.37
CA TYR A 189 -0.57 1.70 -8.62
C TYR A 189 -0.91 0.31 -9.16
N MET A 190 -1.61 -0.45 -8.34
CA MET A 190 -2.27 -1.70 -8.70
C MET A 190 -3.77 -1.57 -8.44
N LEU A 191 -4.57 -2.40 -9.09
CA LEU A 191 -5.98 -2.58 -8.76
C LEU A 191 -6.12 -3.90 -8.01
N ALA A 192 -6.74 -3.82 -6.82
CA ALA A 192 -7.16 -5.00 -6.08
C ALA A 192 -8.65 -5.25 -6.35
N TYR A 193 -8.99 -6.51 -6.57
CA TYR A 193 -10.34 -6.98 -6.86
C TYR A 193 -10.83 -7.87 -5.72
N HIS A 194 -12.08 -7.62 -5.23
CA HIS A 194 -12.68 -8.31 -4.10
C HIS A 194 -14.12 -8.74 -4.36
#